data_cf484b94ec038054859fb8a22a0fcb0e
#
_entry.id   cf484b94ec038054859fb8a22a0fcb0e
#
_cell.length_a   1.000
_cell.length_b   1.000
_cell.length_c   1.000
_cell.angle_alpha   90.00
_cell.angle_beta   90.00
_cell.angle_gamma   90.00
#
_symmetry.space_group_name_H-M   'P 1'
#
loop_
_entity.id
_entity.type
_entity.pdbx_description
1 polymer ?
#
loop_
_entity_poly.entity_id
_entity_poly.type
_entity_poly.pdbx_seq_one_letter_code
_entity_poly.pdbx_strand_id
1 'polypeptide(L)'
;MLQGGLHPSLSFEYYLNMINTIKTAFPDIVIHSFSPAEILHFSKIANKSIKETLQDLRSAGLASLPGGGAEILVDRVRKIVSPKKIMTDDWLKVMETAHSIGMESTATMVLGLGETIEERIEHMRRVRDLQDKTGGFRAFIMWTFQPGNTQLGGNKLSSWEYLKTLAVSRLYFDNISHIQGSWVTQGQQIGQITLAFGADDLGSIMLEENVVRAAGTAYQMSIDKMVNTIEKADFKAAQRDTEYNIIRRF
;
A
#
# COMPACT_ATOMS: atom_id res chain seq x y z
N MET A 1 10.13 1.48 -4.53
CA MET A 1 8.95 2.32 -4.19
C MET A 1 9.42 3.64 -3.61
N LEU A 2 8.84 4.75 -4.05
CA LEU A 2 9.12 6.10 -3.53
C LEU A 2 7.80 6.71 -3.04
N GLN A 3 7.79 7.22 -1.84
CA GLN A 3 6.71 8.02 -1.26
C GLN A 3 7.33 9.17 -0.48
N GLY A 4 6.79 10.36 -0.62
CA GLY A 4 7.27 11.56 0.05
C GLY A 4 6.12 12.33 0.69
N GLY A 5 6.40 13.57 1.04
CA GLY A 5 5.40 14.51 1.52
C GLY A 5 4.90 15.45 0.41
N LEU A 6 3.92 16.26 0.76
CA LEU A 6 3.38 17.30 -0.11
C LEU A 6 4.23 18.56 0.01
N HIS A 7 5.33 18.64 -0.74
CA HIS A 7 6.26 19.78 -0.65
C HIS A 7 5.64 21.04 -1.24
N PRO A 8 5.60 22.17 -0.48
CA PRO A 8 4.82 23.33 -0.89
C PRO A 8 5.43 24.15 -2.06
N SER A 9 6.72 23.99 -2.33
CA SER A 9 7.44 24.84 -3.31
C SER A 9 8.12 24.08 -4.45
N LEU A 10 8.09 22.73 -4.47
CA LEU A 10 8.60 21.97 -5.59
C LEU A 10 7.58 21.99 -6.74
N SER A 11 8.06 22.22 -7.96
CA SER A 11 7.24 22.18 -9.16
C SER A 11 6.91 20.75 -9.59
N PHE A 12 5.89 20.56 -10.39
CA PHE A 12 5.56 19.26 -10.98
C PHE A 12 6.70 18.74 -11.87
N GLU A 13 7.38 19.62 -12.57
CA GLU A 13 8.54 19.31 -13.41
C GLU A 13 9.69 18.63 -12.61
N TYR A 14 9.89 19.03 -11.36
CA TYR A 14 10.86 18.37 -10.48
C TYR A 14 10.56 16.87 -10.34
N TYR A 15 9.29 16.49 -10.14
CA TYR A 15 8.91 15.08 -9.99
C TYR A 15 9.01 14.29 -11.30
N LEU A 16 8.68 14.91 -12.44
CA LEU A 16 8.89 14.31 -13.76
C LEU A 16 10.37 14.04 -14.02
N ASN A 17 11.22 15.02 -13.76
CA ASN A 17 12.67 14.89 -13.91
C ASN A 17 13.27 13.85 -12.98
N MET A 18 12.78 13.73 -11.74
CA MET A 18 13.19 12.69 -10.81
C MET A 18 12.89 11.29 -11.37
N ILE A 19 11.68 11.03 -11.87
CA ILE A 19 11.32 9.75 -12.50
C ILE A 19 12.18 9.48 -13.73
N ASN A 20 12.32 10.45 -14.62
CA ASN A 20 13.13 10.34 -15.84
C ASN A 20 14.58 10.02 -15.51
N THR A 21 15.17 10.68 -14.52
CA THR A 21 16.56 10.43 -14.07
C THR A 21 16.71 8.98 -13.59
N ILE A 22 15.78 8.49 -12.79
CA ILE A 22 15.82 7.09 -12.31
C ILE A 22 15.68 6.11 -13.49
N LYS A 23 14.73 6.34 -14.39
CA LYS A 23 14.53 5.46 -15.56
C LYS A 23 15.68 5.49 -16.53
N THR A 24 16.35 6.64 -16.69
CA THR A 24 17.56 6.75 -17.53
C THR A 24 18.73 5.99 -16.91
N ALA A 25 18.93 6.11 -15.60
CA ALA A 25 20.01 5.42 -14.89
C ALA A 25 19.76 3.91 -14.75
N PHE A 26 18.50 3.51 -14.61
CA PHE A 26 18.08 2.13 -14.34
C PHE A 26 16.83 1.76 -15.17
N PRO A 27 16.99 1.48 -16.47
CA PRO A 27 15.85 1.27 -17.39
C PRO A 27 14.92 0.13 -16.99
N ASP A 28 15.44 -0.92 -16.36
CA ASP A 28 14.69 -2.13 -16.00
C ASP A 28 13.92 -2.00 -14.66
N ILE A 29 14.17 -0.92 -13.89
CA ILE A 29 13.48 -0.73 -12.62
C ILE A 29 12.00 -0.36 -12.86
N VAL A 30 11.09 -1.11 -12.23
CA VAL A 30 9.68 -0.77 -12.15
C VAL A 30 9.48 0.30 -11.05
N ILE A 31 9.03 1.49 -11.45
CA ILE A 31 8.75 2.59 -10.52
C ILE A 31 7.30 2.47 -10.05
N HIS A 32 7.12 2.00 -8.80
CA HIS A 32 5.86 1.92 -8.07
C HIS A 32 5.88 3.02 -7.00
N SER A 33 5.27 4.17 -7.28
CA SER A 33 5.52 5.38 -6.47
C SER A 33 4.33 6.33 -6.45
N PHE A 34 4.38 7.25 -5.50
CA PHE A 34 3.39 8.29 -5.21
C PHE A 34 2.05 7.78 -4.73
N SER A 35 1.59 8.33 -3.63
CA SER A 35 0.26 8.08 -3.09
C SER A 35 -0.81 8.90 -3.82
N PRO A 36 -2.10 8.54 -3.74
CA PRO A 36 -3.19 9.37 -4.27
C PRO A 36 -3.17 10.81 -3.77
N ALA A 37 -2.73 11.05 -2.54
CA ALA A 37 -2.60 12.40 -2.00
C ALA A 37 -1.52 13.21 -2.76
N GLU A 38 -0.39 12.57 -3.09
CA GLU A 38 0.66 13.21 -3.89
C GLU A 38 0.19 13.47 -5.31
N ILE A 39 -0.52 12.53 -5.95
CA ILE A 39 -1.09 12.72 -7.29
C ILE A 39 -2.05 13.92 -7.32
N LEU A 40 -2.93 14.03 -6.33
CA LEU A 40 -3.85 15.17 -6.24
C LEU A 40 -3.11 16.49 -5.98
N HIS A 41 -2.03 16.46 -5.21
CA HIS A 41 -1.16 17.61 -5.02
C HIS A 41 -0.48 18.03 -6.33
N PHE A 42 0.08 17.07 -7.07
CA PHE A 42 0.72 17.34 -8.38
C PHE A 42 -0.26 17.92 -9.39
N SER A 43 -1.48 17.39 -9.45
CA SER A 43 -2.55 17.93 -10.27
C SER A 43 -2.81 19.41 -9.97
N LYS A 44 -2.85 19.79 -8.69
CA LYS A 44 -3.05 21.18 -8.25
C LYS A 44 -1.89 22.10 -8.61
N ILE A 45 -0.64 21.73 -8.32
CA ILE A 45 0.52 22.56 -8.63
C ILE A 45 0.80 22.67 -10.13
N ALA A 46 0.43 21.65 -10.90
CA ALA A 46 0.54 21.65 -12.36
C ALA A 46 -0.64 22.37 -13.07
N ASN A 47 -1.70 22.68 -12.34
CA ASN A 47 -2.97 23.17 -12.91
C ASN A 47 -3.50 22.24 -14.02
N LYS A 48 -3.44 20.92 -13.79
CA LYS A 48 -3.87 19.85 -14.71
C LYS A 48 -4.94 18.98 -14.05
N SER A 49 -5.70 18.26 -14.86
CA SER A 49 -6.59 17.20 -14.36
C SER A 49 -5.75 16.04 -13.78
N ILE A 50 -6.37 15.22 -12.91
CA ILE A 50 -5.74 13.99 -12.39
C ILE A 50 -5.27 13.09 -13.53
N LYS A 51 -6.09 12.98 -14.60
CA LYS A 51 -5.78 12.14 -15.77
C LYS A 51 -4.53 12.62 -16.51
N GLU A 52 -4.45 13.91 -16.83
CA GLU A 52 -3.29 14.50 -17.50
C GLU A 52 -2.03 14.36 -16.65
N THR A 53 -2.14 14.61 -15.32
CA THR A 53 -1.03 14.44 -14.37
C THR A 53 -0.51 13.00 -14.37
N LEU A 54 -1.40 12.01 -14.33
CA LEU A 54 -1.05 10.59 -14.37
C LEU A 54 -0.46 10.19 -15.73
N GLN A 55 -0.95 10.74 -16.83
CA GLN A 55 -0.40 10.50 -18.16
C GLN A 55 1.03 11.04 -18.30
N ASP A 56 1.30 12.24 -17.79
CA ASP A 56 2.65 12.81 -17.77
C ASP A 56 3.62 11.97 -16.92
N LEU A 57 3.20 11.58 -15.70
CA LEU A 57 3.98 10.72 -14.83
C LEU A 57 4.27 9.35 -15.45
N ARG A 58 3.26 8.76 -16.11
CA ARG A 58 3.41 7.50 -16.85
C ARG A 58 4.41 7.66 -18.01
N SER A 59 4.31 8.74 -18.76
CA SER A 59 5.24 9.06 -19.86
C SER A 59 6.67 9.25 -19.37
N ALA A 60 6.85 9.79 -18.14
CA ALA A 60 8.15 9.90 -17.49
C ALA A 60 8.68 8.55 -16.96
N GLY A 61 7.84 7.50 -16.88
CA GLY A 61 8.25 6.15 -16.47
C GLY A 61 7.62 5.62 -15.18
N LEU A 62 6.63 6.31 -14.60
CA LEU A 62 5.86 5.77 -13.48
C LEU A 62 5.02 4.58 -13.95
N ALA A 63 5.22 3.41 -13.35
CA ALA A 63 4.54 2.17 -13.76
C ALA A 63 3.21 1.94 -13.02
N SER A 64 3.16 2.24 -11.72
CA SER A 64 1.99 1.93 -10.89
C SER A 64 1.96 2.75 -9.60
N LEU A 65 0.79 2.79 -8.93
CA LEU A 65 0.57 3.55 -7.70
C LEU A 65 0.44 2.63 -6.47
N PRO A 66 1.15 2.90 -5.37
CA PRO A 66 0.87 2.28 -4.08
C PRO A 66 -0.45 2.81 -3.48
N GLY A 67 -1.13 1.97 -2.71
CA GLY A 67 -2.38 2.31 -2.01
C GLY A 67 -2.21 3.22 -0.79
N GLY A 68 -1.03 3.80 -0.61
CA GLY A 68 -0.70 4.63 0.54
C GLY A 68 -1.69 5.77 0.78
N GLY A 69 -1.89 6.14 2.04
CA GLY A 69 -2.83 7.19 2.42
C GLY A 69 -4.31 6.77 2.43
N ALA A 70 -4.63 5.48 2.20
CA ALA A 70 -5.99 4.99 2.36
C ALA A 70 -6.42 4.97 3.83
N GLU A 71 -5.53 4.63 4.74
CA GLU A 71 -5.79 4.31 6.16
C GLU A 71 -7.09 3.49 6.31
N ILE A 72 -8.20 4.14 6.64
CA ILE A 72 -9.57 3.62 6.52
C ILE A 72 -10.35 4.54 5.58
N LEU A 73 -10.97 3.99 4.55
CA LEU A 73 -11.77 4.74 3.55
C LEU A 73 -13.19 5.05 4.09
N VAL A 74 -13.23 5.65 5.28
CA VAL A 74 -14.41 6.18 5.95
C VAL A 74 -14.06 7.56 6.51
N ASP A 75 -14.75 8.59 6.05
CA ASP A 75 -14.38 9.98 6.32
C ASP A 75 -14.45 10.36 7.79
N ARG A 76 -15.28 9.71 8.61
CA ARG A 76 -15.27 9.88 10.06
C ARG A 76 -13.88 9.60 10.64
N VAL A 77 -13.31 8.44 10.29
CA VAL A 77 -11.97 8.03 10.76
C VAL A 77 -10.92 8.96 10.19
N ARG A 78 -10.97 9.23 8.88
CA ARG A 78 -9.98 10.08 8.18
C ARG A 78 -9.87 11.48 8.77
N LYS A 79 -10.99 12.12 9.09
CA LYS A 79 -11.04 13.45 9.73
C LYS A 79 -10.37 13.48 11.10
N ILE A 80 -10.35 12.37 11.82
CA ILE A 80 -9.71 12.25 13.13
C ILE A 80 -8.22 11.97 12.98
N VAL A 81 -7.85 10.96 12.18
CA VAL A 81 -6.47 10.44 12.14
C VAL A 81 -5.58 11.14 11.13
N SER A 82 -6.15 11.70 10.08
CA SER A 82 -5.40 12.36 8.99
C SER A 82 -6.16 13.54 8.37
N PRO A 83 -6.55 14.56 9.17
CA PRO A 83 -7.42 15.65 8.72
C PRO A 83 -6.84 16.49 7.58
N LYS A 84 -5.53 16.44 7.37
CA LYS A 84 -4.82 17.14 6.27
C LYS A 84 -4.71 16.32 4.99
N LYS A 85 -5.05 15.04 5.05
CA LYS A 85 -5.02 14.16 3.86
C LYS A 85 -6.34 14.24 3.08
N ILE A 86 -6.31 13.75 1.86
CA ILE A 86 -7.49 13.68 1.00
C ILE A 86 -8.58 12.78 1.61
N MET A 87 -9.83 13.06 1.31
CA MET A 87 -10.97 12.26 1.77
C MET A 87 -11.15 11.01 0.89
N THR A 88 -12.08 10.17 1.27
CA THR A 88 -12.30 8.85 0.67
C THR A 88 -12.57 8.92 -0.84
N ASP A 89 -13.47 9.79 -1.26
CA ASP A 89 -13.88 9.89 -2.67
C ASP A 89 -12.74 10.41 -3.55
N ASP A 90 -11.90 11.32 -3.04
CA ASP A 90 -10.70 11.78 -3.75
C ASP A 90 -9.69 10.65 -3.94
N TRP A 91 -9.47 9.82 -2.89
CA TRP A 91 -8.58 8.67 -2.99
C TRP A 91 -9.07 7.68 -4.05
N LEU A 92 -10.35 7.32 -3.99
CA LEU A 92 -10.98 6.42 -4.97
C LEU A 92 -10.92 7.00 -6.38
N LYS A 93 -11.16 8.31 -6.54
CA LYS A 93 -11.12 8.99 -7.83
C LYS A 93 -9.73 8.94 -8.48
N VAL A 94 -8.67 9.12 -7.70
CA VAL A 94 -7.30 9.00 -8.22
C VAL A 94 -7.04 7.57 -8.69
N MET A 95 -7.39 6.55 -7.90
CA MET A 95 -7.20 5.14 -8.26
C MET A 95 -8.01 4.76 -9.50
N GLU A 96 -9.29 5.14 -9.55
CA GLU A 96 -10.14 4.93 -10.72
C GLU A 96 -9.54 5.55 -11.99
N THR A 97 -9.02 6.78 -11.87
CA THR A 97 -8.40 7.47 -12.98
C THR A 97 -7.12 6.78 -13.45
N ALA A 98 -6.28 6.32 -12.52
CA ALA A 98 -5.08 5.54 -12.83
C ALA A 98 -5.44 4.25 -13.58
N HIS A 99 -6.41 3.49 -13.07
CA HIS A 99 -6.89 2.27 -13.72
C HIS A 99 -7.46 2.53 -15.13
N SER A 100 -8.18 3.65 -15.31
CA SER A 100 -8.77 4.02 -16.61
C SER A 100 -7.75 4.26 -17.71
N ILE A 101 -6.50 4.55 -17.36
CA ILE A 101 -5.38 4.71 -18.31
C ILE A 101 -4.45 3.50 -18.33
N GLY A 102 -4.84 2.38 -17.73
CA GLY A 102 -4.09 1.13 -17.68
C GLY A 102 -2.89 1.14 -16.73
N MET A 103 -2.92 1.98 -15.68
CA MET A 103 -1.97 1.92 -14.56
C MET A 103 -2.56 1.11 -13.42
N GLU A 104 -1.95 -0.01 -13.09
CA GLU A 104 -2.36 -0.78 -11.92
C GLU A 104 -1.93 -0.12 -10.60
N SER A 105 -2.53 -0.58 -9.52
CA SER A 105 -2.21 -0.08 -8.17
C SER A 105 -2.33 -1.19 -7.13
N THR A 106 -2.06 -0.83 -5.87
CA THR A 106 -2.42 -1.65 -4.71
C THR A 106 -3.47 -0.93 -3.88
N ALA A 107 -4.23 -1.66 -3.08
CA ALA A 107 -5.08 -1.10 -2.04
C ALA A 107 -4.48 -1.39 -0.66
N THR A 108 -4.59 -0.44 0.27
CA THR A 108 -4.06 -0.62 1.64
C THR A 108 -5.12 -0.30 2.67
N MET A 109 -5.02 -0.95 3.84
CA MET A 109 -5.81 -0.63 5.03
C MET A 109 -4.92 -0.59 6.27
N VAL A 110 -5.13 0.39 7.15
CA VAL A 110 -4.42 0.48 8.43
C VAL A 110 -5.41 0.29 9.56
N LEU A 111 -5.25 -0.79 10.32
CA LEU A 111 -6.10 -1.15 11.46
C LEU A 111 -5.62 -0.53 12.78
N GLY A 112 -6.57 -0.27 13.68
CA GLY A 112 -6.27 0.25 15.02
C GLY A 112 -6.25 1.77 15.10
N LEU A 113 -6.95 2.44 14.20
CA LEU A 113 -7.11 3.89 14.13
C LEU A 113 -8.40 4.38 14.82
N GLY A 114 -9.06 3.53 15.62
CA GLY A 114 -10.35 3.82 16.23
C GLY A 114 -11.56 3.61 15.32
N GLU A 115 -11.36 2.86 14.28
CA GLU A 115 -12.41 2.39 13.38
C GLU A 115 -13.23 1.24 14.04
N THR A 116 -14.51 1.13 13.67
CA THR A 116 -15.38 -0.01 14.04
C THR A 116 -15.19 -1.18 13.06
N ILE A 117 -15.76 -2.33 13.39
CA ILE A 117 -15.75 -3.49 12.47
C ILE A 117 -16.53 -3.16 11.20
N GLU A 118 -17.66 -2.48 11.32
CA GLU A 118 -18.49 -2.04 10.20
C GLU A 118 -17.72 -1.09 9.27
N GLU A 119 -16.88 -0.23 9.83
CA GLU A 119 -16.03 0.68 9.05
C GLU A 119 -14.89 -0.05 8.34
N ARG A 120 -14.36 -1.15 8.91
CA ARG A 120 -13.44 -2.04 8.19
C ARG A 120 -14.13 -2.70 6.99
N ILE A 121 -15.35 -3.18 7.18
CA ILE A 121 -16.16 -3.77 6.09
C ILE A 121 -16.50 -2.71 5.04
N GLU A 122 -16.89 -1.50 5.45
CA GLU A 122 -17.15 -0.40 4.52
C GLU A 122 -15.91 -0.03 3.70
N HIS A 123 -14.72 0.02 4.31
CA HIS A 123 -13.46 0.19 3.58
C HIS A 123 -13.27 -0.91 2.52
N MET A 124 -13.43 -2.17 2.92
CA MET A 124 -13.30 -3.30 1.99
C MET A 124 -14.35 -3.24 0.88
N ARG A 125 -15.59 -2.85 1.20
CA ARG A 125 -16.66 -2.68 0.21
C ARG A 125 -16.28 -1.64 -0.85
N ARG A 126 -15.77 -0.48 -0.45
CA ARG A 126 -15.35 0.59 -1.38
C ARG A 126 -14.21 0.15 -2.30
N VAL A 127 -13.22 -0.58 -1.75
CA VAL A 127 -12.13 -1.14 -2.55
C VAL A 127 -12.66 -2.19 -3.52
N ARG A 128 -13.54 -3.09 -3.06
CA ARG A 128 -14.15 -4.13 -3.89
C ARG A 128 -15.00 -3.54 -5.02
N ASP A 129 -15.87 -2.57 -4.71
CA ASP A 129 -16.71 -1.90 -5.71
C ASP A 129 -15.86 -1.25 -6.82
N LEU A 130 -14.72 -0.62 -6.44
CA LEU A 130 -13.81 -0.08 -7.41
C LEU A 130 -13.06 -1.16 -8.20
N GLN A 131 -12.69 -2.27 -7.57
CA GLN A 131 -12.08 -3.42 -8.25
C GLN A 131 -13.05 -4.05 -9.25
N ASP A 132 -14.31 -4.26 -8.89
CA ASP A 132 -15.35 -4.77 -9.79
C ASP A 132 -15.51 -3.87 -11.03
N LYS A 133 -15.38 -2.56 -10.84
CA LYS A 133 -15.49 -1.57 -11.92
C LYS A 133 -14.26 -1.53 -12.84
N THR A 134 -13.06 -1.72 -12.29
CA THR A 134 -11.82 -1.36 -12.99
C THR A 134 -10.82 -2.50 -13.17
N GLY A 135 -10.83 -3.51 -12.28
CA GLY A 135 -9.87 -4.59 -12.27
C GLY A 135 -8.42 -4.17 -11.95
N GLY A 136 -8.18 -2.92 -11.53
CA GLY A 136 -6.84 -2.34 -11.47
C GLY A 136 -6.06 -2.55 -10.17
N PHE A 137 -6.66 -3.09 -9.11
CA PHE A 137 -5.93 -3.46 -7.91
C PHE A 137 -5.30 -4.85 -8.06
N ARG A 138 -3.98 -4.93 -8.02
CA ARG A 138 -3.24 -6.20 -8.08
C ARG A 138 -3.12 -6.88 -6.71
N ALA A 139 -3.13 -6.09 -5.63
CA ALA A 139 -2.98 -6.60 -4.28
C ALA A 139 -3.69 -5.73 -3.24
N PHE A 140 -4.10 -6.37 -2.15
CA PHE A 140 -4.56 -5.73 -0.93
C PHE A 140 -3.54 -5.95 0.19
N ILE A 141 -3.15 -4.85 0.87
CA ILE A 141 -2.10 -4.84 1.89
C ILE A 141 -2.65 -4.24 3.17
N MET A 142 -2.60 -5.01 4.25
CA MET A 142 -3.14 -4.59 5.54
C MET A 142 -2.05 -4.45 6.59
N TRP A 143 -2.03 -3.30 7.26
CA TRP A 143 -1.08 -2.95 8.30
C TRP A 143 -1.82 -2.64 9.60
N THR A 144 -1.10 -2.67 10.72
CA THR A 144 -1.61 -2.16 12.00
C THR A 144 -0.93 -0.85 12.35
N PHE A 145 -1.70 0.08 12.86
CA PHE A 145 -1.19 1.32 13.43
C PHE A 145 -0.21 1.03 14.57
N GLN A 146 0.90 1.74 14.57
CA GLN A 146 1.90 1.68 15.63
C GLN A 146 1.83 2.98 16.43
N PRO A 147 1.27 2.96 17.66
CA PRO A 147 0.99 4.19 18.42
C PRO A 147 2.22 4.85 19.03
N GLY A 148 3.33 4.12 19.16
CA GLY A 148 4.56 4.63 19.74
C GLY A 148 5.07 5.87 19.00
N ASN A 149 5.49 6.89 19.75
CA ASN A 149 6.01 8.17 19.22
C ASN A 149 5.09 8.89 18.24
N THR A 150 3.77 8.69 18.32
CA THR A 150 2.78 9.36 17.50
C THR A 150 1.89 10.29 18.34
N GLN A 151 1.38 11.36 17.70
CA GLN A 151 0.45 12.29 18.38
C GLN A 151 -0.91 11.66 18.67
N LEU A 152 -1.31 10.65 17.91
CA LEU A 152 -2.59 9.94 18.11
C LEU A 152 -2.57 9.08 19.37
N GLY A 153 -1.40 8.57 19.78
CA GLY A 153 -1.29 7.69 20.92
C GLY A 153 -2.16 6.43 20.77
N GLY A 154 -2.62 5.89 21.89
CA GLY A 154 -3.51 4.72 21.90
C GLY A 154 -2.79 3.41 22.16
N ASN A 155 -3.52 2.30 21.97
CA ASN A 155 -3.01 0.94 22.15
C ASN A 155 -2.77 0.27 20.82
N LYS A 156 -1.73 -0.56 20.76
CA LYS A 156 -1.48 -1.42 19.60
C LYS A 156 -2.61 -2.43 19.46
N LEU A 157 -3.13 -2.59 18.22
CA LEU A 157 -4.11 -3.62 17.93
C LEU A 157 -3.52 -5.01 18.17
N SER A 158 -4.32 -5.94 18.73
CA SER A 158 -3.85 -7.31 18.95
C SER A 158 -3.60 -8.04 17.63
N SER A 159 -2.61 -8.93 17.61
CA SER A 159 -2.35 -9.77 16.43
C SER A 159 -3.54 -10.67 16.09
N TRP A 160 -4.37 -11.03 17.08
CA TRP A 160 -5.60 -11.79 16.85
C TRP A 160 -6.63 -11.01 16.04
N GLU A 161 -6.86 -9.74 16.36
CA GLU A 161 -7.74 -8.86 15.58
C GLU A 161 -7.21 -8.64 14.16
N TYR A 162 -5.89 -8.49 14.02
CA TYR A 162 -5.24 -8.41 12.72
C TYR A 162 -5.50 -9.67 11.89
N LEU A 163 -5.22 -10.86 12.43
CA LEU A 163 -5.40 -12.15 11.74
C LEU A 163 -6.86 -12.41 11.36
N LYS A 164 -7.82 -12.11 12.24
CA LYS A 164 -9.25 -12.21 11.91
C LYS A 164 -9.61 -11.32 10.73
N THR A 165 -9.17 -10.07 10.75
CA THR A 165 -9.48 -9.13 9.66
C THR A 165 -8.81 -9.56 8.36
N LEU A 166 -7.59 -10.12 8.41
CA LEU A 166 -6.90 -10.67 7.25
C LEU A 166 -7.68 -11.84 6.63
N ALA A 167 -8.14 -12.78 7.45
CA ALA A 167 -8.95 -13.91 6.97
C ALA A 167 -10.26 -13.44 6.33
N VAL A 168 -10.94 -12.47 6.95
CA VAL A 168 -12.14 -11.85 6.37
C VAL A 168 -11.81 -11.18 5.05
N SER A 169 -10.68 -10.45 4.95
CA SER A 169 -10.26 -9.80 3.70
C SER A 169 -10.07 -10.81 2.58
N ARG A 170 -9.45 -11.97 2.84
CA ARG A 170 -9.28 -13.03 1.83
C ARG A 170 -10.62 -13.58 1.33
N LEU A 171 -11.59 -13.75 2.24
CA LEU A 171 -12.93 -14.24 1.86
C LEU A 171 -13.75 -13.16 1.13
N TYR A 172 -13.52 -11.89 1.48
CA TYR A 172 -14.26 -10.75 0.91
C TYR A 172 -13.74 -10.33 -0.47
N PHE A 173 -12.42 -10.36 -0.67
CA PHE A 173 -11.76 -9.99 -1.93
C PHE A 173 -11.53 -11.21 -2.83
N ASP A 174 -12.59 -11.78 -3.38
CA ASP A 174 -12.49 -12.83 -4.41
C ASP A 174 -12.01 -12.28 -5.77
N ASN A 175 -12.06 -10.96 -5.94
CA ASN A 175 -11.67 -10.22 -7.15
C ASN A 175 -10.29 -9.54 -7.06
N ILE A 176 -9.55 -9.66 -5.94
CA ILE A 176 -8.16 -9.20 -5.80
C ILE A 176 -7.25 -10.42 -5.60
N SER A 177 -6.32 -10.64 -6.53
CA SER A 177 -5.52 -11.85 -6.58
C SER A 177 -4.63 -12.06 -5.36
N HIS A 178 -4.01 -10.99 -4.86
CA HIS A 178 -2.98 -11.08 -3.83
C HIS A 178 -3.37 -10.35 -2.55
N ILE A 179 -3.16 -11.02 -1.40
CA ILE A 179 -3.31 -10.44 -0.07
C ILE A 179 -1.99 -10.57 0.67
N GLN A 180 -1.42 -9.43 1.05
CA GLN A 180 -0.14 -9.39 1.72
C GLN A 180 -0.29 -9.44 3.24
N GLY A 181 0.40 -10.40 3.86
CA GLY A 181 0.62 -10.45 5.31
C GLY A 181 1.74 -9.49 5.74
N SER A 182 1.56 -8.83 6.89
CA SER A 182 2.54 -7.84 7.38
C SER A 182 3.43 -8.42 8.47
N TRP A 183 4.67 -8.74 8.15
CA TRP A 183 5.71 -8.98 9.15
C TRP A 183 6.28 -7.66 9.69
N VAL A 184 6.18 -6.57 8.93
CA VAL A 184 6.75 -5.25 9.27
C VAL A 184 6.14 -4.68 10.56
N THR A 185 4.82 -4.80 10.72
CA THR A 185 4.09 -4.30 11.89
C THR A 185 3.79 -5.37 12.93
N GLN A 186 3.82 -6.66 12.56
CA GLN A 186 3.41 -7.78 13.41
C GLN A 186 4.59 -8.65 13.87
N GLY A 187 5.75 -8.55 13.23
CA GLY A 187 6.90 -9.43 13.46
C GLY A 187 6.84 -10.73 12.66
N GLN A 188 7.97 -11.43 12.62
CA GLN A 188 8.17 -12.62 11.81
C GLN A 188 7.16 -13.74 12.11
N GLN A 189 6.90 -14.01 13.41
CA GLN A 189 6.03 -15.12 13.83
C GLN A 189 4.58 -14.92 13.36
N ILE A 190 4.04 -13.72 13.55
CA ILE A 190 2.68 -13.41 13.06
C ILE A 190 2.68 -13.33 11.54
N GLY A 191 3.72 -12.78 10.90
CA GLY A 191 3.88 -12.82 9.46
C GLY A 191 3.80 -14.24 8.90
N GLN A 192 4.41 -15.24 9.55
CA GLN A 192 4.29 -16.65 9.21
C GLN A 192 2.84 -17.14 9.30
N ILE A 193 2.17 -16.83 10.41
CA ILE A 193 0.77 -17.27 10.65
C ILE A 193 -0.19 -16.67 9.61
N THR A 194 0.10 -15.47 9.06
CA THR A 194 -0.75 -14.86 8.04
C THR A 194 -0.96 -15.76 6.81
N LEU A 195 0.02 -16.59 6.46
CA LEU A 195 -0.08 -17.53 5.34
C LEU A 195 -1.21 -18.56 5.54
N ALA A 196 -1.42 -19.02 6.77
CA ALA A 196 -2.56 -19.89 7.12
C ALA A 196 -3.90 -19.13 7.22
N PHE A 197 -3.85 -17.80 7.33
CA PHE A 197 -5.03 -16.92 7.41
C PHE A 197 -5.39 -16.26 6.08
N GLY A 198 -4.81 -16.74 4.96
CA GLY A 198 -5.19 -16.36 3.61
C GLY A 198 -4.26 -15.36 2.91
N ALA A 199 -3.15 -14.95 3.54
CA ALA A 199 -2.11 -14.24 2.81
C ALA A 199 -1.37 -15.19 1.87
N ASP A 200 -1.02 -14.70 0.68
CA ASP A 200 -0.19 -15.39 -0.30
C ASP A 200 1.12 -14.65 -0.60
N ASP A 201 1.34 -13.51 0.09
CA ASP A 201 2.52 -12.67 -0.08
C ASP A 201 2.98 -12.11 1.28
N LEU A 202 4.27 -12.02 1.51
CA LEU A 202 4.87 -11.37 2.68
C LEU A 202 5.54 -10.02 2.35
N GLY A 203 5.42 -9.57 1.11
CA GLY A 203 6.02 -8.32 0.65
C GLY A 203 7.53 -8.40 0.48
N SER A 204 8.20 -7.27 0.65
CA SER A 204 9.66 -7.17 0.50
C SER A 204 10.38 -7.29 1.85
N ILE A 205 11.71 -7.50 1.79
CA ILE A 205 12.58 -7.50 2.97
C ILE A 205 12.82 -6.10 3.56
N MET A 206 12.33 -5.04 2.92
CA MET A 206 12.47 -3.63 3.30
C MET A 206 13.93 -3.22 3.52
N LEU A 207 14.57 -2.65 2.50
CA LEU A 207 15.92 -2.07 2.61
C LEU A 207 15.94 -0.90 3.59
N GLU A 208 14.91 -0.06 3.52
CA GLU A 208 14.66 1.03 4.46
C GLU A 208 13.18 1.06 4.83
N GLU A 209 12.89 1.08 6.13
CA GLU A 209 11.55 1.27 6.68
C GLU A 209 11.63 2.33 7.79
N ASN A 210 11.40 3.57 7.40
CA ASN A 210 11.57 4.72 8.29
C ASN A 210 10.27 5.09 9.02
N VAL A 211 9.10 4.77 8.45
CA VAL A 211 7.79 5.18 9.01
C VAL A 211 7.45 4.38 10.25
N VAL A 212 7.43 3.05 10.15
CA VAL A 212 7.13 2.14 11.27
C VAL A 212 8.24 2.17 12.31
N ARG A 213 9.50 2.35 11.87
CA ARG A 213 10.65 2.51 12.77
C ARG A 213 10.55 3.79 13.60
N ALA A 214 10.14 4.90 13.01
CA ALA A 214 9.92 6.16 13.74
C ALA A 214 8.83 6.01 14.82
N ALA A 215 7.83 5.13 14.58
CA ALA A 215 6.80 4.78 15.55
C ALA A 215 7.26 3.72 16.59
N GLY A 216 8.56 3.40 16.65
CA GLY A 216 9.14 2.51 17.68
C GLY A 216 9.11 1.01 17.37
N THR A 217 8.75 0.61 16.14
CA THR A 217 8.74 -0.80 15.73
C THR A 217 9.84 -1.05 14.70
N ALA A 218 10.79 -1.94 15.01
CA ALA A 218 11.95 -2.22 14.18
C ALA A 218 12.18 -3.73 14.03
N TYR A 219 11.35 -4.39 13.20
CA TYR A 219 11.63 -5.75 12.78
C TYR A 219 12.55 -5.74 11.55
N GLN A 220 13.42 -6.75 11.47
CA GLN A 220 14.33 -6.93 10.33
C GLN A 220 14.10 -8.28 9.69
N MET A 221 14.14 -8.30 8.36
CA MET A 221 13.97 -9.50 7.56
C MET A 221 15.12 -9.61 6.54
N SER A 222 15.65 -10.81 6.37
CA SER A 222 16.54 -11.15 5.25
C SER A 222 15.86 -12.14 4.32
N ILE A 223 16.41 -12.34 3.13
CA ILE A 223 15.90 -13.34 2.17
C ILE A 223 15.81 -14.71 2.83
N ASP A 224 16.90 -15.19 3.46
CA ASP A 224 16.95 -16.51 4.09
C ASP A 224 15.92 -16.65 5.22
N LYS A 225 15.73 -15.60 6.03
CA LYS A 225 14.71 -15.59 7.07
C LYS A 225 13.30 -15.64 6.48
N MET A 226 13.04 -14.93 5.40
CA MET A 226 11.72 -14.94 4.73
C MET A 226 11.43 -16.30 4.11
N VAL A 227 12.37 -16.88 3.38
CA VAL A 227 12.27 -18.24 2.82
C VAL A 227 11.99 -19.25 3.94
N ASN A 228 12.80 -19.28 4.97
CA ASN A 228 12.60 -20.19 6.12
C ASN A 228 11.26 -19.93 6.86
N THR A 229 10.77 -18.68 6.88
CA THR A 229 9.46 -18.36 7.46
C THR A 229 8.33 -19.00 6.65
N ILE A 230 8.40 -18.94 5.33
CA ILE A 230 7.42 -19.52 4.42
C ILE A 230 7.46 -21.05 4.47
N GLU A 231 8.65 -21.64 4.39
CA GLU A 231 8.83 -23.10 4.41
C GLU A 231 8.41 -23.75 5.73
N LYS A 232 8.68 -23.09 6.86
CA LYS A 232 8.19 -23.55 8.20
C LYS A 232 6.67 -23.45 8.37
N ALA A 233 6.00 -22.75 7.50
CA ALA A 233 4.53 -22.73 7.43
C ALA A 233 3.99 -23.77 6.43
N ASP A 234 4.84 -24.66 5.93
CA ASP A 234 4.52 -25.72 4.95
C ASP A 234 4.09 -25.18 3.56
N PHE A 235 4.61 -24.00 3.19
CA PHE A 235 4.40 -23.38 1.88
C PHE A 235 5.71 -23.37 1.08
N LYS A 236 5.59 -23.32 -0.25
CA LYS A 236 6.74 -23.20 -1.16
C LYS A 236 7.10 -21.73 -1.35
N ALA A 237 8.34 -21.38 -1.02
CA ALA A 237 8.83 -20.01 -1.17
C ALA A 237 9.12 -19.67 -2.64
N ALA A 238 8.71 -18.47 -3.04
CA ALA A 238 9.02 -17.88 -4.33
C ALA A 238 9.30 -16.38 -4.19
N GLN A 239 10.24 -15.89 -5.00
CA GLN A 239 10.50 -14.47 -5.15
C GLN A 239 9.73 -13.96 -6.37
N ARG A 240 9.05 -12.85 -6.22
CA ARG A 240 8.32 -12.16 -7.27
C ARG A 240 8.88 -10.75 -7.52
N ASP A 241 8.59 -10.20 -8.69
CA ASP A 241 8.77 -8.77 -8.97
C ASP A 241 7.61 -7.90 -8.46
N THR A 242 7.64 -6.61 -8.77
CA THR A 242 6.59 -5.64 -8.40
C THR A 242 5.25 -5.92 -9.10
N GLU A 243 5.27 -6.62 -10.23
CA GLU A 243 4.09 -6.97 -11.04
C GLU A 243 3.55 -8.37 -10.72
N TYR A 244 4.07 -9.00 -9.65
CA TYR A 244 3.72 -10.35 -9.19
C TYR A 244 4.18 -11.50 -10.12
N ASN A 245 5.07 -11.25 -11.09
CA ASN A 245 5.71 -12.31 -11.86
C ASN A 245 6.72 -13.06 -10.99
N ILE A 246 6.68 -14.40 -11.01
CA ILE A 246 7.64 -15.23 -10.28
C ILE A 246 8.99 -15.21 -11.02
N ILE A 247 10.02 -14.71 -10.35
CA ILE A 247 11.40 -14.62 -10.87
C ILE A 247 12.31 -15.71 -10.32
N ARG A 248 11.97 -16.30 -9.18
CA ARG A 248 12.74 -17.38 -8.57
C ARG A 248 11.86 -18.24 -7.67
N ARG A 249 12.10 -19.55 -7.66
CA ARG A 249 11.57 -20.52 -6.68
C ARG A 249 12.73 -21.04 -5.81
N PHE A 250 12.49 -21.20 -4.54
CA PHE A 250 13.47 -21.73 -3.59
C PHE A 250 13.25 -23.21 -3.33
#